data_a586783b8f7fdfaa2c54375a1fb7abd5
#
_entry.id   a586783b8f7fdfaa2c54375a1fb7abd5
#
_cell.length_a   1.000
_cell.length_b   1.000
_cell.length_c   1.000
_cell.angle_alpha   90.00
_cell.angle_beta   90.00
_cell.angle_gamma   90.00
#
_symmetry.space_group_name_H-M   'P 1'
#
loop_
_entity.id
_entity.type
_entity.pdbx_description
1 polymer ?
#
loop_
_entity_poly.entity_id
_entity_poly.type
_entity_poly.pdbx_seq_one_letter_code
_entity_poly.pdbx_strand_id
1 'polypeptide(L)'
;MSDEIALKVDTLDVHYKDFQALWNVSLAVQAGKIVSVIGANGSGKSTMLNTIAGLLRPSRGTITYSGQRINGRPAYDVLALGISLVPEGRRVFARLTVYENLVMGSFLPKSRGRKEEALGKLYELFPILKTRWNQMANSLSGGEQQMLAISRALMSGPRLLLCDEISLGLAPLIIKDIYKRLTQINKEGLTIVLVEQDIRRSLKAADYAYVMLEGKVVLEGEPSSLSEESVKKAYFGI
;
A
#
# COMPACT_ATOMS: atom_id res chain seq x y z
N MET A 1 -10.98 -0.62 20.68
CA MET A 1 -10.19 -0.90 19.47
C MET A 1 -8.93 -1.58 19.96
N SER A 2 -8.54 -2.70 19.39
CA SER A 2 -7.40 -3.48 19.87
C SER A 2 -6.09 -2.77 19.56
N ASP A 3 -5.20 -2.62 20.56
CA ASP A 3 -3.81 -2.15 20.36
C ASP A 3 -2.93 -3.22 19.68
N GLU A 4 -3.56 -4.11 18.91
CA GLU A 4 -2.89 -5.22 18.25
C GLU A 4 -2.04 -4.71 17.07
N ILE A 5 -0.74 -5.01 17.11
CA ILE A 5 0.18 -4.72 16.03
C ILE A 5 -0.03 -5.73 14.90
N ALA A 6 -0.57 -5.26 13.77
CA ALA A 6 -0.74 -6.07 12.56
C ALA A 6 0.60 -6.33 11.85
N LEU A 7 1.43 -5.29 11.70
CA LEU A 7 2.73 -5.37 11.05
C LEU A 7 3.79 -4.69 11.92
N LYS A 8 4.91 -5.37 12.15
CA LYS A 8 6.10 -4.78 12.77
C LYS A 8 7.32 -5.02 11.88
N VAL A 9 8.03 -3.97 11.57
CA VAL A 9 9.36 -3.97 10.94
C VAL A 9 10.36 -3.53 11.99
N ASP A 10 11.44 -4.28 12.18
CA ASP A 10 12.41 -4.05 13.23
C ASP A 10 13.82 -4.10 12.66
N THR A 11 14.53 -2.98 12.74
CA THR A 11 15.94 -2.81 12.33
C THR A 11 16.26 -3.34 10.93
N LEU A 12 15.40 -3.02 9.95
CA LEU A 12 15.47 -3.57 8.60
C LEU A 12 16.57 -2.93 7.76
N ASP A 13 17.51 -3.74 7.26
CA ASP A 13 18.49 -3.37 6.24
C ASP A 13 18.17 -4.09 4.93
N VAL A 14 18.25 -3.38 3.81
CA VAL A 14 18.04 -3.94 2.47
C VAL A 14 19.09 -3.43 1.50
N HIS A 15 19.64 -4.33 0.70
CA HIS A 15 20.63 -4.02 -0.32
C HIS A 15 20.14 -4.40 -1.72
N TYR A 16 20.52 -3.60 -2.71
CA TYR A 16 20.51 -3.93 -4.13
C TYR A 16 21.98 -4.15 -4.56
N LYS A 17 22.44 -5.41 -4.60
CA LYS A 17 23.85 -5.75 -4.76
C LYS A 17 24.69 -5.02 -3.70
N ASP A 18 25.59 -4.11 -4.12
CA ASP A 18 26.48 -3.36 -3.25
C ASP A 18 25.87 -2.07 -2.69
N PHE A 19 24.70 -1.67 -3.19
CA PHE A 19 24.02 -0.46 -2.74
C PHE A 19 23.03 -0.75 -1.62
N GLN A 20 23.26 -0.16 -0.44
CA GLN A 20 22.32 -0.25 0.67
C GLN A 20 21.20 0.80 0.52
N ALA A 21 19.96 0.33 0.40
CA ALA A 21 18.78 1.16 0.18
C ALA A 21 17.98 1.45 1.45
N LEU A 22 18.06 0.56 2.46
CA LEU A 22 17.44 0.76 3.77
C LEU A 22 18.47 0.56 4.88
N TRP A 23 18.42 1.44 5.87
CA TRP A 23 19.34 1.49 6.99
C TRP A 23 18.56 1.47 8.31
N ASN A 24 18.57 0.33 9.00
CA ASN A 24 17.97 0.19 10.34
C ASN A 24 16.53 0.71 10.44
N VAL A 25 15.71 0.47 9.39
CA VAL A 25 14.33 0.94 9.33
C VAL A 25 13.46 0.16 10.31
N SER A 26 12.75 0.89 11.18
CA SER A 26 11.77 0.30 12.10
C SER A 26 10.44 1.04 11.97
N LEU A 27 9.33 0.30 11.97
CA LEU A 27 7.98 0.83 12.03
C LEU A 27 6.99 -0.20 12.56
N ALA A 28 5.87 0.28 13.07
CA ALA A 28 4.76 -0.54 13.53
C ALA A 28 3.44 -0.05 12.92
N VAL A 29 2.56 -0.98 12.57
CA VAL A 29 1.23 -0.69 12.03
C VAL A 29 0.20 -1.42 12.89
N GLN A 30 -0.66 -0.67 13.56
CA GLN A 30 -1.78 -1.23 14.33
C GLN A 30 -2.88 -1.74 13.39
N ALA A 31 -3.57 -2.81 13.80
CA ALA A 31 -4.68 -3.37 13.06
C ALA A 31 -5.82 -2.35 12.86
N GLY A 32 -6.35 -2.27 11.65
CA GLY A 32 -7.44 -1.35 11.30
C GLY A 32 -7.03 0.12 11.20
N LYS A 33 -5.73 0.43 11.21
CA LYS A 33 -5.23 1.80 11.06
C LYS A 33 -4.71 2.10 9.67
N ILE A 34 -4.72 3.39 9.31
CA ILE A 34 -4.00 3.91 8.15
C ILE A 34 -2.69 4.49 8.64
N VAL A 35 -1.58 3.93 8.18
CA VAL A 35 -0.23 4.46 8.45
C VAL A 35 0.34 5.03 7.17
N SER A 36 0.87 6.24 7.23
CA SER A 36 1.51 6.88 6.08
C SER A 36 3.03 6.87 6.22
N VAL A 37 3.72 6.58 5.11
CA VAL A 37 5.17 6.69 5.00
C VAL A 37 5.49 7.75 3.97
N ILE A 38 6.04 8.86 4.43
CA ILE A 38 6.28 10.08 3.67
C ILE A 38 7.77 10.20 3.35
N GLY A 39 8.12 10.62 2.15
CA GLY A 39 9.52 10.86 1.78
C GLY A 39 9.69 11.19 0.31
N ALA A 40 10.83 11.77 -0.06
CA ALA A 40 11.19 12.07 -1.43
C ALA A 40 11.37 10.80 -2.29
N ASN A 41 11.46 10.96 -3.60
CA ASN A 41 11.88 9.88 -4.50
C ASN A 41 13.28 9.42 -4.10
N GLY A 42 13.47 8.10 -4.08
CA GLY A 42 14.74 7.51 -3.67
C GLY A 42 14.94 7.40 -2.15
N SER A 43 14.00 7.84 -1.30
CA SER A 43 14.13 7.71 0.17
C SER A 43 13.95 6.28 0.71
N GLY A 44 13.70 5.27 -0.14
CA GLY A 44 13.60 3.87 0.26
C GLY A 44 12.17 3.34 0.48
N LYS A 45 11.12 4.15 0.32
CA LYS A 45 9.72 3.78 0.57
C LYS A 45 9.25 2.53 -0.19
N SER A 46 9.42 2.54 -1.52
CA SER A 46 9.05 1.39 -2.37
C SER A 46 9.90 0.15 -2.07
N THR A 47 11.19 0.33 -1.72
CA THR A 47 12.07 -0.75 -1.27
C THR A 47 11.51 -1.41 -0.01
N MET A 48 11.07 -0.62 0.94
CA MET A 48 10.44 -1.11 2.18
C MET A 48 9.15 -1.89 1.87
N LEU A 49 8.23 -1.33 1.08
CA LEU A 49 6.99 -2.03 0.71
C LEU A 49 7.26 -3.33 -0.03
N ASN A 50 8.18 -3.32 -1.00
CA ASN A 50 8.55 -4.51 -1.76
C ASN A 50 9.17 -5.59 -0.87
N THR A 51 9.92 -5.20 0.17
CA THR A 51 10.51 -6.14 1.14
C THR A 51 9.42 -6.74 2.03
N ILE A 52 8.46 -5.94 2.50
CA ILE A 52 7.30 -6.41 3.27
C ILE A 52 6.45 -7.37 2.42
N ALA A 53 6.24 -7.05 1.14
CA ALA A 53 5.48 -7.87 0.20
C ALA A 53 6.21 -9.16 -0.25
N GLY A 54 7.45 -9.41 0.20
CA GLY A 54 8.24 -10.59 -0.16
C GLY A 54 8.83 -10.57 -1.57
N LEU A 55 8.88 -9.42 -2.22
CA LEU A 55 9.52 -9.20 -3.52
C LEU A 55 11.03 -8.96 -3.40
N LEU A 56 11.48 -8.48 -2.24
CA LEU A 56 12.89 -8.29 -1.90
C LEU A 56 13.20 -9.02 -0.60
N ARG A 57 14.45 -9.45 -0.45
CA ARG A 57 14.92 -10.09 0.78
C ARG A 57 15.70 -9.06 1.61
N PRO A 58 15.39 -8.90 2.92
CA PRO A 58 16.19 -8.09 3.79
C PRO A 58 17.55 -8.78 4.06
N SER A 59 18.60 -7.99 4.20
CA SER A 59 19.92 -8.47 4.61
C SER A 59 20.03 -8.58 6.13
N ARG A 60 19.26 -7.76 6.88
CA ARG A 60 19.19 -7.76 8.34
C ARG A 60 17.81 -7.31 8.81
N GLY A 61 17.51 -7.55 10.09
CA GLY A 61 16.27 -7.13 10.72
C GLY A 61 15.16 -8.17 10.63
N THR A 62 13.98 -7.82 11.11
CA THR A 62 12.83 -8.72 11.21
C THR A 62 11.56 -8.05 10.72
N ILE A 63 10.75 -8.79 9.97
CA ILE A 63 9.39 -8.39 9.60
C ILE A 63 8.44 -9.41 10.22
N THR A 64 7.52 -8.92 11.04
CA THR A 64 6.51 -9.74 11.71
C THR A 64 5.12 -9.25 11.31
N TYR A 65 4.26 -10.17 10.87
CA TYR A 65 2.87 -9.89 10.51
C TYR A 65 1.94 -10.78 11.35
N SER A 66 1.00 -10.17 12.07
CA SER A 66 0.09 -10.87 13.01
C SER A 66 0.85 -11.86 13.92
N GLY A 67 1.96 -11.43 14.53
CA GLY A 67 2.82 -12.22 15.38
C GLY A 67 3.72 -13.24 14.67
N GLN A 68 3.60 -13.43 13.36
CA GLN A 68 4.38 -14.40 12.60
C GLN A 68 5.52 -13.71 11.81
N ARG A 69 6.74 -14.23 11.92
CA ARG A 69 7.87 -13.77 11.10
C ARG A 69 7.65 -14.15 9.63
N ILE A 70 7.82 -13.16 8.75
CA ILE A 70 7.61 -13.31 7.30
C ILE A 70 8.86 -13.07 6.45
N ASN A 71 10.03 -12.81 7.07
CA ASN A 71 11.28 -12.59 6.35
C ASN A 71 11.57 -13.70 5.33
N GLY A 72 11.93 -13.30 4.11
CA GLY A 72 12.35 -14.22 3.06
C GLY A 72 11.25 -15.13 2.51
N ARG A 73 10.00 -15.00 2.95
CA ARG A 73 8.86 -15.67 2.32
C ARG A 73 8.67 -15.10 0.91
N PRO A 74 8.40 -15.94 -0.08
CA PRO A 74 8.08 -15.45 -1.42
C PRO A 74 6.75 -14.69 -1.44
N ALA A 75 6.59 -13.76 -2.40
CA ALA A 75 5.44 -12.86 -2.46
C ALA A 75 4.07 -13.57 -2.46
N TYR A 76 3.98 -14.76 -3.08
CA TYR A 76 2.72 -15.53 -3.09
C TYR A 76 2.33 -16.04 -1.69
N ASP A 77 3.30 -16.40 -0.84
CA ASP A 77 3.04 -16.79 0.56
C ASP A 77 2.63 -15.58 1.40
N VAL A 78 3.30 -14.43 1.18
CA VAL A 78 2.94 -13.17 1.84
C VAL A 78 1.52 -12.73 1.47
N LEU A 79 1.15 -12.86 0.20
CA LEU A 79 -0.22 -12.62 -0.27
C LEU A 79 -1.22 -13.58 0.40
N ALA A 80 -0.86 -14.86 0.54
CA ALA A 80 -1.72 -15.87 1.19
C ALA A 80 -1.96 -15.58 2.68
N LEU A 81 -1.02 -14.91 3.35
CA LEU A 81 -1.19 -14.41 4.72
C LEU A 81 -2.16 -13.22 4.82
N GLY A 82 -2.49 -12.58 3.70
CA GLY A 82 -3.42 -11.46 3.65
C GLY A 82 -2.75 -10.09 3.51
N ILE A 83 -1.54 -10.02 2.98
CA ILE A 83 -0.86 -8.76 2.62
C ILE A 83 -0.92 -8.60 1.12
N SER A 84 -1.55 -7.52 0.62
CA SER A 84 -1.58 -7.17 -0.79
C SER A 84 -0.86 -5.87 -1.07
N LEU A 85 -0.21 -5.78 -2.24
CA LEU A 85 0.50 -4.59 -2.69
C LEU A 85 -0.20 -4.00 -3.93
N VAL A 86 -0.48 -2.71 -3.87
CA VAL A 86 -0.77 -1.86 -5.03
C VAL A 86 0.53 -1.16 -5.41
N PRO A 87 1.22 -1.59 -6.46
CA PRO A 87 2.52 -1.03 -6.84
C PRO A 87 2.37 0.34 -7.50
N GLU A 88 3.42 1.13 -7.47
CA GLU A 88 3.56 2.36 -8.26
C GLU A 88 3.34 2.10 -9.75
N GLY A 89 2.81 3.09 -10.46
CA GLY A 89 2.62 3.03 -11.90
C GLY A 89 1.44 2.18 -12.35
N ARG A 90 0.47 1.94 -11.46
CA ARG A 90 -0.80 1.23 -11.72
C ARG A 90 -0.62 -0.26 -12.02
N ARG A 91 0.31 -0.64 -12.88
CA ARG A 91 0.67 -2.02 -13.27
C ARG A 91 -0.54 -2.91 -13.60
N VAL A 92 -1.52 -2.37 -14.34
CA VAL A 92 -2.64 -3.16 -14.86
C VAL A 92 -2.18 -4.04 -16.01
N PHE A 93 -2.86 -5.18 -16.20
CA PHE A 93 -2.66 -6.01 -17.40
C PHE A 93 -3.34 -5.35 -18.59
N ALA A 94 -2.57 -4.58 -19.35
CA ALA A 94 -3.05 -3.66 -20.39
C ALA A 94 -3.91 -4.32 -21.48
N ARG A 95 -3.62 -5.57 -21.81
CA ARG A 95 -4.32 -6.38 -22.83
C ARG A 95 -5.43 -7.28 -22.28
N LEU A 96 -5.74 -7.16 -21.01
CA LEU A 96 -6.88 -7.80 -20.37
C LEU A 96 -7.98 -6.78 -20.15
N THR A 97 -9.23 -7.26 -20.15
CA THR A 97 -10.40 -6.46 -19.77
C THR A 97 -10.34 -6.06 -18.28
N VAL A 98 -11.20 -5.12 -17.87
CA VAL A 98 -11.39 -4.78 -16.46
C VAL A 98 -11.73 -6.02 -15.65
N TYR A 99 -12.71 -6.82 -16.11
CA TYR A 99 -13.11 -8.05 -15.43
C TYR A 99 -11.98 -9.05 -15.28
N GLU A 100 -11.23 -9.32 -16.35
CA GLU A 100 -10.09 -10.24 -16.32
C GLU A 100 -8.99 -9.76 -15.37
N ASN A 101 -8.69 -8.44 -15.34
CA ASN A 101 -7.78 -7.85 -14.36
C ASN A 101 -8.24 -8.11 -12.92
N LEU A 102 -9.53 -7.94 -12.63
CA LEU A 102 -10.08 -8.19 -11.30
C LEU A 102 -9.99 -9.67 -10.93
N VAL A 103 -10.35 -10.57 -11.85
CA VAL A 103 -10.28 -12.03 -11.64
C VAL A 103 -8.85 -12.49 -11.34
N MET A 104 -7.84 -11.89 -11.98
CA MET A 104 -6.43 -12.18 -11.67
C MET A 104 -6.08 -11.86 -10.20
N GLY A 105 -6.76 -10.90 -9.56
CA GLY A 105 -6.59 -10.62 -8.12
C GLY A 105 -7.14 -11.70 -7.19
N SER A 106 -8.06 -12.55 -7.66
CA SER A 106 -8.62 -13.69 -6.92
C SER A 106 -7.90 -15.02 -7.16
N PHE A 107 -6.60 -14.97 -7.44
CA PHE A 107 -5.79 -16.15 -7.79
C PHE A 107 -5.72 -17.19 -6.67
N LEU A 108 -5.67 -16.78 -5.41
CA LEU A 108 -5.61 -17.69 -4.26
C LEU A 108 -6.89 -18.52 -4.12
N PRO A 109 -6.80 -19.81 -3.73
CA PRO A 109 -7.99 -20.67 -3.56
C PRO A 109 -9.07 -20.06 -2.65
N LYS A 110 -8.65 -19.41 -1.55
CA LYS A 110 -9.57 -18.75 -0.60
C LYS A 110 -10.32 -17.58 -1.23
N SER A 111 -9.66 -16.74 -2.01
CA SER A 111 -10.29 -15.61 -2.70
C SER A 111 -11.11 -16.04 -3.91
N ARG A 112 -10.69 -17.10 -4.59
CA ARG A 112 -11.43 -17.68 -5.73
C ARG A 112 -12.84 -18.13 -5.34
N GLY A 113 -13.00 -18.76 -4.18
CA GLY A 113 -14.32 -19.19 -3.67
C GLY A 113 -15.26 -18.03 -3.31
N ARG A 114 -14.74 -16.82 -3.12
CA ARG A 114 -15.51 -15.60 -2.80
C ARG A 114 -15.50 -14.55 -3.91
N LYS A 115 -15.10 -14.95 -5.12
CA LYS A 115 -14.88 -14.02 -6.24
C LYS A 115 -16.11 -13.15 -6.54
N GLU A 116 -17.29 -13.75 -6.61
CA GLU A 116 -18.52 -13.01 -6.96
C GLU A 116 -18.93 -12.01 -5.85
N GLU A 117 -18.78 -12.40 -4.58
CA GLU A 117 -19.00 -11.48 -3.45
C GLU A 117 -18.01 -10.30 -3.49
N ALA A 118 -16.73 -10.59 -3.72
CA ALA A 118 -15.69 -9.57 -3.83
C ALA A 118 -15.95 -8.62 -5.02
N LEU A 119 -16.31 -9.14 -6.17
CA LEU A 119 -16.68 -8.34 -7.34
C LEU A 119 -17.89 -7.42 -7.04
N GLY A 120 -18.91 -7.93 -6.37
CA GLY A 120 -20.07 -7.12 -5.96
C GLY A 120 -19.66 -5.92 -5.12
N LYS A 121 -18.88 -6.14 -4.04
CA LYS A 121 -18.37 -5.09 -3.17
C LYS A 121 -17.48 -4.08 -3.91
N LEU A 122 -16.61 -4.55 -4.83
CA LEU A 122 -15.76 -3.67 -5.62
C LEU A 122 -16.53 -2.82 -6.62
N TYR A 123 -17.60 -3.34 -7.19
CA TYR A 123 -18.48 -2.57 -8.07
C TYR A 123 -19.33 -1.53 -7.32
N GLU A 124 -19.63 -1.76 -6.05
CA GLU A 124 -20.21 -0.74 -5.17
C GLU A 124 -19.18 0.33 -4.81
N LEU A 125 -17.95 -0.09 -4.52
CA LEU A 125 -16.85 0.81 -4.18
C LEU A 125 -16.43 1.66 -5.39
N PHE A 126 -16.31 1.06 -6.58
CA PHE A 126 -15.90 1.70 -7.84
C PHE A 126 -16.90 1.39 -8.97
N PRO A 127 -18.08 2.05 -9.01
CA PRO A 127 -19.13 1.75 -10.00
C PRO A 127 -18.69 1.86 -11.46
N ILE A 128 -17.69 2.70 -11.74
CA ILE A 128 -17.13 2.87 -13.09
C ILE A 128 -16.53 1.57 -13.63
N LEU A 129 -15.96 0.73 -12.76
CA LEU A 129 -15.38 -0.55 -13.17
C LEU A 129 -16.47 -1.55 -13.59
N LYS A 130 -17.66 -1.49 -12.97
CA LYS A 130 -18.84 -2.27 -13.39
C LYS A 130 -19.31 -1.84 -14.78
N THR A 131 -19.44 -0.54 -15.01
CA THR A 131 -19.87 0.00 -16.31
C THR A 131 -18.89 -0.37 -17.44
N ARG A 132 -17.61 -0.45 -17.13
CA ARG A 132 -16.53 -0.73 -18.10
C ARG A 132 -15.97 -2.15 -18.02
N TRP A 133 -16.71 -3.09 -17.43
CA TRP A 133 -16.23 -4.43 -17.09
C TRP A 133 -15.57 -5.19 -18.25
N ASN A 134 -16.09 -5.01 -19.48
CA ASN A 134 -15.60 -5.66 -20.71
C ASN A 134 -14.63 -4.79 -21.53
N GLN A 135 -14.26 -3.60 -21.01
CA GLN A 135 -13.34 -2.70 -21.69
C GLN A 135 -11.89 -3.10 -21.40
N MET A 136 -11.00 -2.99 -22.41
CA MET A 136 -9.58 -3.26 -22.25
C MET A 136 -8.94 -2.24 -21.29
N ALA A 137 -8.08 -2.69 -20.37
CA ALA A 137 -7.49 -1.86 -19.33
C ALA A 137 -6.60 -0.73 -19.88
N ASN A 138 -5.97 -0.91 -21.05
CA ASN A 138 -5.17 0.14 -21.70
C ASN A 138 -6.00 1.32 -22.23
N SER A 139 -7.30 1.14 -22.46
CA SER A 139 -8.20 2.20 -22.94
C SER A 139 -8.87 3.01 -21.81
N LEU A 140 -8.61 2.64 -20.55
CA LEU A 140 -9.07 3.38 -19.39
C LEU A 140 -8.24 4.65 -19.17
N SER A 141 -8.85 5.69 -18.60
CA SER A 141 -8.12 6.84 -18.09
C SER A 141 -7.16 6.45 -16.96
N GLY A 142 -6.15 7.27 -16.69
CA GLY A 142 -5.18 6.99 -15.63
C GLY A 142 -5.80 6.79 -14.25
N GLY A 143 -6.87 7.53 -13.94
CA GLY A 143 -7.60 7.36 -12.68
C GLY A 143 -8.36 6.05 -12.60
N GLU A 144 -9.02 5.64 -13.69
CA GLU A 144 -9.72 4.36 -13.78
C GLU A 144 -8.76 3.17 -13.71
N GLN A 145 -7.57 3.29 -14.32
CA GLN A 145 -6.52 2.28 -14.19
C GLN A 145 -6.03 2.16 -12.74
N GLN A 146 -5.93 3.29 -12.01
CA GLN A 146 -5.56 3.26 -10.60
C GLN A 146 -6.65 2.61 -9.74
N MET A 147 -7.92 2.92 -9.99
CA MET A 147 -9.05 2.25 -9.33
C MET A 147 -9.04 0.75 -9.62
N LEU A 148 -8.74 0.36 -10.86
CA LEU A 148 -8.61 -1.05 -11.26
C LEU A 148 -7.44 -1.75 -10.54
N ALA A 149 -6.29 -1.10 -10.41
CA ALA A 149 -5.13 -1.65 -9.70
C ALA A 149 -5.42 -1.89 -8.20
N ILE A 150 -6.06 -0.91 -7.55
CA ILE A 150 -6.49 -1.02 -6.15
C ILE A 150 -7.53 -2.15 -6.02
N SER A 151 -8.53 -2.18 -6.89
CA SER A 151 -9.58 -3.21 -6.87
C SER A 151 -9.01 -4.60 -7.07
N ARG A 152 -8.05 -4.77 -7.99
CA ARG A 152 -7.36 -6.05 -8.19
C ARG A 152 -6.64 -6.53 -6.93
N ALA A 153 -5.97 -5.63 -6.21
CA ALA A 153 -5.35 -5.98 -4.93
C ALA A 153 -6.39 -6.39 -3.87
N LEU A 154 -7.52 -5.70 -3.81
CA LEU A 154 -8.63 -6.01 -2.90
C LEU A 154 -9.33 -7.33 -3.22
N MET A 155 -9.32 -7.81 -4.47
CA MET A 155 -9.86 -9.12 -4.85
C MET A 155 -9.23 -10.30 -4.13
N SER A 156 -8.01 -10.16 -3.61
CA SER A 156 -7.37 -11.20 -2.79
C SER A 156 -7.96 -11.33 -1.39
N GLY A 157 -8.80 -10.38 -0.97
CA GLY A 157 -9.37 -10.30 0.40
C GLY A 157 -8.30 -10.00 1.45
N PRO A 158 -7.49 -8.94 1.27
CA PRO A 158 -6.39 -8.64 2.18
C PRO A 158 -6.89 -8.16 3.55
N ARG A 159 -6.05 -8.35 4.58
CA ARG A 159 -6.18 -7.71 5.89
C ARG A 159 -5.23 -6.51 6.03
N LEU A 160 -4.18 -6.48 5.21
CA LEU A 160 -3.23 -5.38 5.10
C LEU A 160 -3.05 -5.02 3.62
N LEU A 161 -3.32 -3.77 3.26
CA LEU A 161 -3.11 -3.22 1.93
C LEU A 161 -1.90 -2.27 1.96
N LEU A 162 -0.90 -2.57 1.16
CA LEU A 162 0.25 -1.72 0.92
C LEU A 162 0.01 -0.91 -0.36
N CYS A 163 0.10 0.41 -0.30
CA CYS A 163 -0.15 1.31 -1.43
C CYS A 163 1.10 2.14 -1.73
N ASP A 164 1.69 1.95 -2.89
CA ASP A 164 2.90 2.63 -3.33
C ASP A 164 2.55 3.77 -4.31
N GLU A 165 2.64 5.02 -3.84
CA GLU A 165 2.46 6.26 -4.63
C GLU A 165 1.21 6.26 -5.53
N ILE A 166 0.07 5.86 -4.96
CA ILE A 166 -1.19 5.66 -5.69
C ILE A 166 -1.81 6.95 -6.22
N SER A 167 -1.35 8.11 -5.76
CA SER A 167 -1.84 9.42 -6.18
C SER A 167 -1.04 10.03 -7.35
N LEU A 168 0.11 9.45 -7.70
CA LEU A 168 1.04 10.03 -8.67
C LEU A 168 0.42 10.17 -10.07
N GLY A 169 0.50 11.38 -10.63
CA GLY A 169 0.02 11.67 -11.98
C GLY A 169 -1.51 11.59 -12.16
N LEU A 170 -2.27 11.76 -11.08
CA LEU A 170 -3.73 11.78 -11.13
C LEU A 170 -4.29 13.19 -10.88
N ALA A 171 -5.46 13.47 -11.47
CA ALA A 171 -6.19 14.70 -11.22
C ALA A 171 -6.66 14.79 -9.75
N PRO A 172 -6.66 15.99 -9.12
CA PRO A 172 -7.00 16.17 -7.71
C PRO A 172 -8.36 15.57 -7.30
N LEU A 173 -9.36 15.64 -8.19
CA LEU A 173 -10.69 15.09 -7.93
C LEU A 173 -10.67 13.56 -7.82
N ILE A 174 -9.91 12.90 -8.70
CA ILE A 174 -9.74 11.44 -8.68
C ILE A 174 -9.01 10.99 -7.42
N ILE A 175 -7.96 11.71 -7.04
CA ILE A 175 -7.23 11.43 -5.81
C ILE A 175 -8.17 11.51 -4.60
N LYS A 176 -8.97 12.58 -4.50
CA LYS A 176 -9.94 12.75 -3.41
C LYS A 176 -10.94 11.59 -3.35
N ASP A 177 -11.44 11.11 -4.50
CA ASP A 177 -12.35 9.95 -4.55
C ASP A 177 -11.67 8.66 -4.09
N ILE A 178 -10.45 8.36 -4.59
CA ILE A 178 -9.68 7.18 -4.16
C ILE A 178 -9.46 7.19 -2.65
N TYR A 179 -8.98 8.30 -2.07
CA TYR A 179 -8.74 8.40 -0.62
C TYR A 179 -10.01 8.26 0.20
N LYS A 180 -11.15 8.83 -0.26
CA LYS A 180 -12.45 8.63 0.37
C LYS A 180 -12.81 7.14 0.44
N ARG A 181 -12.57 6.38 -0.63
CA ARG A 181 -12.87 4.95 -0.70
C ARG A 181 -11.90 4.13 0.15
N LEU A 182 -10.62 4.48 0.19
CA LEU A 182 -9.67 3.85 1.10
C LEU A 182 -10.07 4.05 2.56
N THR A 183 -10.49 5.26 2.94
CA THR A 183 -11.01 5.53 4.28
C THR A 183 -12.29 4.72 4.57
N GLN A 184 -13.15 4.52 3.57
CA GLN A 184 -14.35 3.70 3.72
C GLN A 184 -14.00 2.25 4.04
N ILE A 185 -13.14 1.61 3.25
CA ILE A 185 -12.74 0.20 3.48
C ILE A 185 -11.88 0.03 4.73
N ASN A 186 -11.12 1.05 5.13
CA ASN A 186 -10.41 1.04 6.40
C ASN A 186 -11.38 0.98 7.60
N LYS A 187 -12.50 1.73 7.56
CA LYS A 187 -13.55 1.66 8.58
C LYS A 187 -14.20 0.28 8.68
N GLU A 188 -14.12 -0.53 7.63
CA GLU A 188 -14.56 -1.92 7.60
C GLU A 188 -13.50 -2.89 8.18
N GLY A 189 -12.38 -2.36 8.68
CA GLY A 189 -11.33 -3.10 9.39
C GLY A 189 -10.07 -3.38 8.56
N LEU A 190 -9.97 -2.92 7.31
CA LEU A 190 -8.75 -3.07 6.51
C LEU A 190 -7.62 -2.20 7.06
N THR A 191 -6.47 -2.80 7.37
CA THR A 191 -5.24 -2.05 7.68
C THR A 191 -4.61 -1.55 6.41
N ILE A 192 -4.11 -0.31 6.39
CA ILE A 192 -3.53 0.30 5.17
C ILE A 192 -2.19 0.96 5.49
N VAL A 193 -1.18 0.69 4.66
CA VAL A 193 0.06 1.46 4.62
C VAL A 193 0.07 2.25 3.32
N LEU A 194 0.13 3.58 3.43
CA LEU A 194 0.20 4.51 2.30
C LEU A 194 1.63 5.06 2.19
N VAL A 195 2.26 4.86 1.05
CA VAL A 195 3.53 5.51 0.70
C VAL A 195 3.22 6.66 -0.25
N GLU A 196 3.64 7.87 0.12
CA GLU A 196 3.31 9.09 -0.61
C GLU A 196 4.41 10.16 -0.52
N GLN A 197 4.36 11.13 -1.45
CA GLN A 197 5.23 12.31 -1.45
C GLN A 197 4.52 13.56 -0.93
N ASP A 198 3.17 13.62 -1.06
CA ASP A 198 2.37 14.76 -0.61
C ASP A 198 2.16 14.69 0.89
N ILE A 199 2.90 15.56 1.62
CA ILE A 199 2.89 15.64 3.09
C ILE A 199 1.48 15.92 3.62
N ARG A 200 0.79 16.95 3.06
CA ARG A 200 -0.51 17.37 3.56
C ARG A 200 -1.56 16.29 3.43
N ARG A 201 -1.58 15.62 2.27
CA ARG A 201 -2.53 14.55 2.00
C ARG A 201 -2.26 13.35 2.89
N SER A 202 -1.00 12.98 3.04
CA SER A 202 -0.56 11.87 3.89
C SER A 202 -0.97 12.06 5.33
N LEU A 203 -0.65 13.22 5.92
CA LEU A 203 -1.04 13.54 7.31
C LEU A 203 -2.56 13.58 7.49
N LYS A 204 -3.31 14.10 6.50
CA LYS A 204 -4.78 14.16 6.58
C LYS A 204 -5.45 12.77 6.56
N ALA A 205 -4.83 11.81 5.89
CA ALA A 205 -5.41 10.48 5.69
C ALA A 205 -5.02 9.47 6.77
N ALA A 206 -3.90 9.69 7.45
CA ALA A 206 -3.28 8.72 8.34
C ALA A 206 -3.69 8.88 9.81
N ASP A 207 -3.67 7.77 10.55
CA ASP A 207 -3.70 7.73 12.01
C ASP A 207 -2.29 7.91 12.61
N TYR A 208 -1.25 7.49 11.87
CA TYR A 208 0.16 7.60 12.25
C TYR A 208 1.03 7.80 11.02
N ALA A 209 2.14 8.52 11.14
CA ALA A 209 3.03 8.80 10.02
C ALA A 209 4.50 8.57 10.36
N TYR A 210 5.23 8.07 9.38
CA TYR A 210 6.68 7.94 9.36
C TYR A 210 7.25 8.81 8.25
N VAL A 211 8.34 9.51 8.50
CA VAL A 211 9.07 10.27 7.48
C VAL A 211 10.37 9.57 7.19
N MET A 212 10.59 9.25 5.91
CA MET A 212 11.81 8.59 5.44
C MET A 212 12.70 9.55 4.65
N LEU A 213 13.98 9.54 4.97
CA LEU A 213 15.04 10.24 4.26
C LEU A 213 16.24 9.28 4.10
N GLU A 214 16.77 9.15 2.88
CA GLU A 214 17.99 8.36 2.58
C GLU A 214 18.00 6.95 3.21
N GLY A 215 16.88 6.26 3.07
CA GLY A 215 16.73 4.88 3.56
C GLY A 215 16.53 4.74 5.07
N LYS A 216 16.28 5.81 5.80
CA LYS A 216 16.08 5.82 7.27
C LYS A 216 14.74 6.44 7.63
N VAL A 217 14.15 6.03 8.75
CA VAL A 217 13.07 6.76 9.41
C VAL A 217 13.72 7.87 10.24
N VAL A 218 13.38 9.12 9.95
CA VAL A 218 13.97 10.31 10.60
C VAL A 218 13.00 11.04 11.49
N LEU A 219 11.68 10.82 11.32
CA LEU A 219 10.63 11.40 12.15
C LEU A 219 9.41 10.47 12.14
N GLU A 220 8.71 10.38 13.25
CA GLU A 220 7.45 9.63 13.35
C GLU A 220 6.50 10.25 14.37
N GLY A 221 5.22 9.98 14.24
CA GLY A 221 4.22 10.42 15.22
C GLY A 221 2.79 10.41 14.67
N GLU A 222 1.85 10.75 15.55
CA GLU A 222 0.48 11.03 15.15
C GLU A 222 0.43 12.34 14.34
N PRO A 223 -0.43 12.45 13.31
CA PRO A 223 -0.56 13.66 12.51
C PRO A 223 -0.82 14.93 13.32
N SER A 224 -1.50 14.82 14.46
CA SER A 224 -1.76 15.93 15.40
C SER A 224 -0.50 16.48 16.07
N SER A 225 0.53 15.64 16.21
CA SER A 225 1.83 16.02 16.81
C SER A 225 2.88 16.44 15.78
N LEU A 226 2.61 16.21 14.50
CA LEU A 226 3.51 16.49 13.39
C LEU A 226 3.09 17.78 12.69
N SER A 227 3.85 18.88 12.89
CA SER A 227 3.63 20.08 12.09
C SER A 227 4.11 19.87 10.65
N GLU A 228 3.43 20.51 9.68
CA GLU A 228 3.89 20.47 8.28
C GLU A 228 5.34 20.96 8.14
N GLU A 229 5.75 21.91 8.99
CA GLU A 229 7.10 22.44 9.00
C GLU A 229 8.12 21.41 9.52
N SER A 230 7.82 20.69 10.62
CA SER A 230 8.71 19.64 11.15
C SER A 230 8.88 18.50 10.15
N VAL A 231 7.79 18.11 9.48
CA VAL A 231 7.84 17.08 8.43
C VAL A 231 8.64 17.56 7.23
N LYS A 232 8.49 18.83 6.80
CA LYS A 232 9.29 19.40 5.71
C LYS A 232 10.79 19.44 6.05
N LYS A 233 11.15 19.88 7.27
CA LYS A 233 12.54 19.85 7.74
C LYS A 233 13.12 18.44 7.69
N ALA A 234 12.41 17.46 8.24
CA ALA A 234 12.82 16.06 8.19
C ALA A 234 12.88 15.50 6.76
N TYR A 235 11.93 15.90 5.91
CA TYR A 235 11.85 15.48 4.51
C TYR A 235 13.02 15.99 3.65
N PHE A 236 13.49 17.22 3.92
CA PHE A 236 14.61 17.84 3.19
C PHE A 236 15.96 17.69 3.91
N GLY A 237 15.98 17.18 5.14
CA GLY A 237 17.21 17.01 5.92
C GLY A 237 17.80 18.34 6.43
N ILE A 238 16.98 19.35 6.72
CA ILE A 238 17.38 20.70 7.17
C ILE A 238 16.78 21.05 8.52
#